data_a0d96692a2baf1b60c257cb5c471fcf4
#
_entry.id   a0d96692a2baf1b60c257cb5c471fcf4
#
_cell.length_a   1.000
_cell.length_b   1.000
_cell.length_c   1.000
_cell.angle_alpha   90.00
_cell.angle_beta   90.00
_cell.angle_gamma   90.00
#
_symmetry.space_group_name_H-M   'P 1'
#
loop_
_entity.id
_entity.type
_entity.pdbx_description
1 polymer ?
#
loop_
_entity_poly.entity_id
_entity_poly.type
_entity_poly.pdbx_seq_one_letter_code
_entity_poly.pdbx_strand_id
1 'polypeptide(L)'
;MSATSAGVPHPHLHRSAGRASVPGPDRGASGRARPAEARWYPSYDEQQRGPGGPAGPTGPGGPGGAGGPGRRGPRPRWGRIGLVAGIAVLVLALLGGLGAWMYARNLNNDLARTDPFAEITGGRPAKTVDGALNILLVGSDSRDPDAPVDSKSQWRADTVIVMHIPADHQAAYLVSIPRDLYVPIPESAGADCGSGKRAKINAAFAFGGLPLAVRTVECFTDVRIDHVMAIDFGGFKEVTDALGGVDLKVERTITSIHKPYRTFTKGTNHMDGAEALDWIRQRKQFPEGDFARMRHQQEFLRALMDKAASSGTLANPKKLNDFLKSVTAAVTVDQGFSVTDMAVQFRNLRGQNLTFLTSPNSGSDTINGESVVVSDREKALAMYRAMSADTMADWVKANPPKNTDGG
;
A
#
# COMPACT_ATOMS: atom_id res chain seq x y z
N MET A 1 66.37 -26.90 2.84
CA MET A 1 66.76 -26.89 1.43
C MET A 1 65.75 -26.05 0.72
N SER A 2 66.02 -24.77 0.62
CA SER A 2 66.42 -23.97 -0.56
C SER A 2 65.27 -23.89 -1.55
N ALA A 3 64.57 -22.83 -1.53
CA ALA A 3 64.55 -21.58 -2.30
C ALA A 3 64.43 -21.80 -3.81
N THR A 4 63.45 -21.20 -4.46
CA THR A 4 63.72 -20.28 -5.59
C THR A 4 62.48 -19.42 -5.89
N SER A 5 62.71 -18.15 -5.91
CA SER A 5 61.93 -17.00 -6.35
C SER A 5 61.98 -16.84 -7.86
N ALA A 6 60.89 -16.41 -8.48
CA ALA A 6 60.84 -15.69 -9.76
C ALA A 6 59.50 -14.95 -9.81
N GLY A 7 59.37 -13.66 -9.83
CA GLY A 7 59.98 -12.71 -10.75
C GLY A 7 58.83 -12.14 -11.64
N VAL A 8 58.32 -10.94 -11.27
CA VAL A 8 57.31 -10.15 -12.01
C VAL A 8 57.91 -9.56 -13.28
N PRO A 9 57.16 -9.29 -14.32
CA PRO A 9 57.30 -8.00 -15.01
C PRO A 9 55.99 -7.20 -15.15
N HIS A 10 56.07 -5.91 -14.81
CA HIS A 10 55.19 -4.85 -15.24
C HIS A 10 55.43 -4.46 -16.71
N PRO A 11 54.43 -3.97 -17.39
CA PRO A 11 54.63 -3.02 -18.46
C PRO A 11 54.03 -1.63 -18.18
N HIS A 12 54.74 -0.70 -18.71
CA HIS A 12 54.73 0.75 -18.58
C HIS A 12 53.52 1.44 -19.21
N LEU A 13 53.18 2.53 -18.56
CA LEU A 13 52.49 3.75 -18.95
C LEU A 13 52.58 4.17 -20.44
N HIS A 14 51.41 4.56 -20.99
CA HIS A 14 51.36 5.65 -21.97
C HIS A 14 50.28 6.70 -21.54
N ARG A 15 50.79 7.88 -21.21
CA ARG A 15 50.03 9.13 -21.11
C ARG A 15 49.72 9.62 -22.53
N SER A 16 48.51 10.00 -22.80
CA SER A 16 48.19 11.04 -23.77
C SER A 16 47.19 12.01 -23.20
N ALA A 17 47.68 13.26 -23.08
CA ALA A 17 46.90 14.41 -22.64
C ALA A 17 46.11 14.95 -23.84
N GLY A 18 44.80 15.11 -23.66
CA GLY A 18 43.92 15.86 -24.56
C GLY A 18 43.27 17.00 -23.78
N ARG A 19 43.79 18.19 -23.94
CA ARG A 19 43.14 19.43 -23.53
C ARG A 19 41.95 19.68 -24.45
N ALA A 20 40.79 19.96 -23.91
CA ALA A 20 39.74 20.67 -24.58
C ALA A 20 39.20 21.74 -23.65
N SER A 21 39.20 22.92 -24.20
CA SER A 21 38.98 24.26 -23.65
C SER A 21 37.51 24.50 -23.25
N VAL A 22 37.37 25.23 -22.16
CA VAL A 22 36.14 25.86 -21.66
C VAL A 22 35.92 27.16 -22.44
N PRO A 23 34.71 27.52 -22.85
CA PRO A 23 34.31 28.90 -23.09
C PRO A 23 33.57 29.45 -21.86
N GLY A 24 34.03 30.60 -21.38
CA GLY A 24 33.45 31.37 -20.29
C GLY A 24 32.25 32.22 -20.71
N PRO A 25 31.63 32.89 -19.74
CA PRO A 25 30.31 33.50 -19.89
C PRO A 25 30.37 34.90 -20.50
N ASP A 26 29.45 35.15 -21.41
CA ASP A 26 29.23 36.52 -21.93
C ASP A 26 28.11 37.23 -21.11
N ARG A 27 28.44 38.43 -20.66
CA ARG A 27 27.54 39.38 -19.98
C ARG A 27 26.93 40.33 -21.03
N GLY A 28 25.63 40.53 -20.94
CA GLY A 28 24.93 41.61 -21.68
C GLY A 28 23.47 41.66 -21.23
N ALA A 29 23.21 42.45 -20.33
CA ALA A 29 22.52 43.74 -20.15
C ALA A 29 21.08 43.82 -20.70
N SER A 30 20.19 44.14 -19.74
CA SER A 30 19.03 45.05 -19.78
C SER A 30 17.87 44.80 -20.72
N GLY A 31 16.65 44.78 -20.10
CA GLY A 31 15.39 45.02 -20.83
C GLY A 31 14.17 44.64 -20.02
N ARG A 32 13.65 45.55 -19.23
CA ARG A 32 12.30 45.51 -18.62
C ARG A 32 11.23 45.38 -19.70
N ALA A 33 10.23 44.54 -19.48
CA ALA A 33 8.82 44.88 -19.67
C ALA A 33 7.95 43.71 -19.18
N ARG A 34 7.11 43.99 -18.22
CA ARG A 34 5.90 43.19 -17.89
C ARG A 34 4.84 43.52 -18.95
N PRO A 35 4.05 42.58 -19.42
CA PRO A 35 2.71 42.87 -19.93
C PRO A 35 1.64 42.59 -18.84
N ALA A 36 0.71 43.50 -18.80
CA ALA A 36 -0.42 43.63 -17.91
C ALA A 36 -1.47 42.50 -18.13
N GLU A 37 -2.13 42.21 -17.05
CA GLU A 37 -3.38 41.42 -17.00
C GLU A 37 -4.49 42.12 -17.82
N ALA A 38 -5.04 41.44 -18.79
CA ALA A 38 -6.27 41.85 -19.46
C ALA A 38 -7.46 41.20 -18.78
N ARG A 39 -8.13 41.94 -17.89
CA ARG A 39 -9.49 41.67 -17.42
C ARG A 39 -10.46 42.07 -18.51
N TRP A 40 -11.25 41.14 -18.98
CA TRP A 40 -12.43 41.41 -19.81
C TRP A 40 -13.64 41.59 -18.89
N TYR A 41 -14.21 42.80 -18.86
CA TYR A 41 -15.57 43.10 -18.41
C TYR A 41 -16.43 43.44 -19.63
N PRO A 42 -17.66 42.93 -19.77
CA PRO A 42 -18.60 43.44 -20.75
C PRO A 42 -19.24 44.73 -20.24
N SER A 43 -19.10 45.79 -21.01
CA SER A 43 -19.72 47.08 -20.78
C SER A 43 -21.23 47.03 -21.13
N TYR A 44 -22.00 47.49 -20.17
CA TYR A 44 -23.42 47.85 -20.40
C TYR A 44 -23.48 49.18 -21.11
N ASP A 45 -24.16 49.20 -22.26
CA ASP A 45 -24.50 50.42 -23.02
C ASP A 45 -25.86 50.92 -22.51
N GLU A 46 -25.86 52.11 -21.92
CA GLU A 46 -27.01 52.85 -21.43
C GLU A 46 -27.38 53.83 -22.52
N GLN A 47 -28.46 53.55 -23.28
CA GLN A 47 -28.98 54.49 -24.27
C GLN A 47 -30.11 55.34 -23.74
N GLN A 48 -29.79 56.58 -23.73
CA GLN A 48 -30.47 57.82 -23.48
C GLN A 48 -31.97 57.85 -23.89
N ARG A 49 -32.77 58.45 -22.99
CA ARG A 49 -34.10 58.99 -23.22
C ARG A 49 -33.97 60.32 -23.98
N GLY A 50 -34.71 60.41 -25.10
CA GLY A 50 -35.02 61.68 -25.73
C GLY A 50 -36.54 62.02 -25.62
N PRO A 51 -36.92 63.26 -25.54
CA PRO A 51 -38.26 63.68 -25.17
C PRO A 51 -39.21 63.93 -26.33
N GLY A 52 -40.46 63.63 -26.11
CA GLY A 52 -41.73 64.17 -26.51
C GLY A 52 -41.94 64.74 -27.95
N GLY A 53 -42.94 64.16 -28.62
CA GLY A 53 -43.60 64.74 -29.74
C GLY A 53 -45.14 64.52 -29.66
N PRO A 54 -45.98 65.37 -30.19
CA PRO A 54 -47.35 65.56 -29.79
C PRO A 54 -48.39 64.66 -30.48
N ALA A 55 -49.54 64.56 -29.86
CA ALA A 55 -50.70 63.80 -30.22
C ALA A 55 -51.31 64.19 -31.57
N GLY A 56 -51.64 63.20 -32.43
CA GLY A 56 -52.46 63.32 -33.65
C GLY A 56 -53.81 62.59 -33.48
N PRO A 57 -54.83 62.97 -34.20
CA PRO A 57 -56.22 62.77 -33.83
C PRO A 57 -56.81 61.40 -34.20
N THR A 58 -57.84 61.09 -33.39
CA THR A 58 -58.73 59.92 -33.51
C THR A 58 -59.43 59.79 -34.90
N GLY A 59 -59.31 58.59 -35.48
CA GLY A 59 -60.10 58.12 -36.62
C GLY A 59 -61.06 56.99 -36.22
N PRO A 60 -62.27 56.91 -36.88
CA PRO A 60 -63.35 56.04 -36.37
C PRO A 60 -63.24 54.60 -36.86
N GLY A 61 -63.87 53.73 -36.06
CA GLY A 61 -63.84 52.28 -36.02
C GLY A 61 -64.14 51.60 -37.36
N GLY A 62 -63.44 50.45 -37.56
CA GLY A 62 -63.73 49.44 -38.55
C GLY A 62 -64.10 48.11 -37.89
N PRO A 63 -65.06 47.34 -38.47
CA PRO A 63 -65.61 46.16 -37.77
C PRO A 63 -64.73 44.94 -37.86
N GLY A 64 -64.72 44.20 -36.83
CA GLY A 64 -64.54 42.78 -36.57
C GLY A 64 -63.71 41.95 -37.61
N GLY A 65 -62.45 41.70 -37.25
CA GLY A 65 -61.67 40.61 -37.82
C GLY A 65 -61.79 39.35 -36.98
N ALA A 66 -62.39 38.30 -37.56
CA ALA A 66 -62.50 37.01 -36.87
C ALA A 66 -61.12 36.42 -36.50
N GLY A 67 -60.95 36.15 -35.23
CA GLY A 67 -59.78 35.52 -34.67
C GLY A 67 -59.56 34.12 -35.26
N GLY A 68 -58.50 33.99 -36.08
CA GLY A 68 -58.05 32.68 -36.55
C GLY A 68 -57.60 31.79 -35.40
N PRO A 69 -57.84 30.48 -35.47
CA PRO A 69 -57.43 29.57 -34.42
C PRO A 69 -55.90 29.57 -34.29
N GLY A 70 -55.42 30.12 -33.20
CA GLY A 70 -53.96 30.09 -32.86
C GLY A 70 -53.49 28.65 -32.84
N ARG A 71 -52.59 28.32 -33.76
CA ARG A 71 -51.86 27.05 -33.75
C ARG A 71 -51.09 26.97 -32.44
N ARG A 72 -51.64 26.27 -31.44
CA ARG A 72 -50.94 25.88 -30.23
C ARG A 72 -49.86 24.90 -30.67
N GLY A 73 -48.58 25.34 -30.70
CA GLY A 73 -47.43 24.49 -30.90
C GLY A 73 -47.45 23.30 -29.92
N PRO A 74 -46.90 22.14 -30.33
CA PRO A 74 -46.92 20.95 -29.50
C PRO A 74 -46.22 21.25 -28.18
N ARG A 75 -46.97 21.21 -27.08
CA ARG A 75 -46.42 21.38 -25.73
C ARG A 75 -45.41 20.24 -25.51
N PRO A 76 -44.13 20.53 -25.18
CA PRO A 76 -43.17 19.49 -24.92
C PRO A 76 -43.67 18.63 -23.73
N ARG A 77 -43.71 17.33 -23.95
CA ARG A 77 -44.20 16.35 -22.95
C ARG A 77 -43.10 16.12 -21.93
N TRP A 78 -42.84 17.11 -21.07
CA TRP A 78 -41.77 17.11 -20.05
C TRP A 78 -41.79 15.84 -19.20
N GLY A 79 -42.95 15.27 -18.86
CA GLY A 79 -43.06 14.01 -18.13
C GLY A 79 -42.47 12.82 -18.89
N ARG A 80 -42.64 12.75 -20.25
CA ARG A 80 -42.05 11.68 -21.06
C ARG A 80 -40.54 11.87 -21.20
N ILE A 81 -40.07 13.11 -21.36
CA ILE A 81 -38.64 13.43 -21.44
C ILE A 81 -37.98 13.08 -20.10
N GLY A 82 -38.59 13.46 -18.99
CA GLY A 82 -38.09 13.10 -17.65
C GLY A 82 -38.06 11.59 -17.39
N LEU A 83 -39.09 10.84 -17.85
CA LEU A 83 -39.12 9.39 -17.75
C LEU A 83 -37.98 8.72 -18.57
N VAL A 84 -37.82 9.16 -19.84
CA VAL A 84 -36.78 8.63 -20.73
C VAL A 84 -35.37 8.95 -20.18
N ALA A 85 -35.17 10.18 -19.70
CA ALA A 85 -33.92 10.57 -19.06
C ALA A 85 -33.67 9.74 -17.77
N GLY A 86 -34.69 9.51 -16.96
CA GLY A 86 -34.57 8.67 -15.74
C GLY A 86 -34.22 7.21 -16.07
N ILE A 87 -34.86 6.64 -17.08
CA ILE A 87 -34.55 5.28 -17.60
C ILE A 87 -33.10 5.23 -18.13
N ALA A 88 -32.68 6.24 -18.91
CA ALA A 88 -31.32 6.30 -19.43
C ALA A 88 -30.27 6.36 -18.32
N VAL A 89 -30.49 7.18 -17.28
CA VAL A 89 -29.61 7.24 -16.11
C VAL A 89 -29.59 5.91 -15.37
N LEU A 90 -30.74 5.25 -15.19
CA LEU A 90 -30.83 3.93 -14.55
C LEU A 90 -30.07 2.88 -15.35
N VAL A 91 -30.23 2.85 -16.68
CA VAL A 91 -29.51 1.92 -17.56
C VAL A 91 -28.01 2.17 -17.50
N LEU A 92 -27.56 3.43 -17.53
CA LEU A 92 -26.14 3.77 -17.39
C LEU A 92 -25.58 3.36 -16.01
N ALA A 93 -26.36 3.55 -14.95
CA ALA A 93 -25.96 3.11 -13.60
C ALA A 93 -25.85 1.58 -13.51
N LEU A 94 -26.80 0.85 -14.11
CA LEU A 94 -26.77 -0.62 -14.17
C LEU A 94 -25.60 -1.14 -15.03
N LEU A 95 -25.34 -0.54 -16.19
CA LEU A 95 -24.20 -0.90 -17.02
C LEU A 95 -22.86 -0.57 -16.35
N GLY A 96 -22.77 0.59 -15.68
CA GLY A 96 -21.60 0.96 -14.89
C GLY A 96 -21.38 0.01 -13.71
N GLY A 97 -22.44 -0.35 -12.99
CA GLY A 97 -22.38 -1.32 -11.88
C GLY A 97 -21.99 -2.73 -12.37
N LEU A 98 -22.54 -3.18 -13.49
CA LEU A 98 -22.18 -4.47 -14.11
C LEU A 98 -20.71 -4.46 -14.57
N GLY A 99 -20.25 -3.38 -15.19
CA GLY A 99 -18.86 -3.22 -15.61
C GLY A 99 -17.90 -3.23 -14.43
N ALA A 100 -18.22 -2.51 -13.36
CA ALA A 100 -17.44 -2.51 -12.12
C ALA A 100 -17.41 -3.91 -11.47
N TRP A 101 -18.56 -4.60 -11.43
CA TRP A 101 -18.63 -5.96 -10.89
C TRP A 101 -17.81 -6.96 -11.73
N MET A 102 -17.90 -6.91 -13.05
CA MET A 102 -17.10 -7.77 -13.94
C MET A 102 -15.60 -7.49 -13.78
N TYR A 103 -15.23 -6.22 -13.67
CA TYR A 103 -13.84 -5.83 -13.44
C TYR A 103 -13.31 -6.37 -12.10
N ALA A 104 -14.06 -6.18 -11.01
CA ALA A 104 -13.69 -6.71 -9.70
C ALA A 104 -13.61 -8.25 -9.69
N ARG A 105 -14.53 -8.92 -10.42
CA ARG A 105 -14.48 -10.37 -10.58
C ARG A 105 -13.22 -10.83 -11.32
N ASN A 106 -12.80 -10.12 -12.37
CA ASN A 106 -11.56 -10.43 -13.08
C ASN A 106 -10.34 -10.26 -12.16
N LEU A 107 -10.22 -9.15 -11.44
CA LEU A 107 -9.15 -8.96 -10.45
C LEU A 107 -9.13 -10.08 -9.40
N ASN A 108 -10.29 -10.53 -8.95
CA ASN A 108 -10.39 -11.62 -7.99
C ASN A 108 -9.97 -12.99 -8.57
N ASN A 109 -10.16 -13.20 -9.88
CA ASN A 109 -9.73 -14.41 -10.59
C ASN A 109 -8.23 -14.40 -10.91
N ASP A 110 -7.61 -13.22 -11.03
CA ASP A 110 -6.18 -13.06 -11.32
C ASP A 110 -5.30 -13.32 -10.07
N LEU A 111 -5.89 -13.42 -8.87
CA LEU A 111 -5.16 -13.71 -7.64
C LEU A 111 -4.64 -15.14 -7.61
N ALA A 112 -3.35 -15.30 -7.31
CA ALA A 112 -2.79 -16.59 -6.91
C ALA A 112 -3.42 -17.02 -5.57
N ARG A 113 -3.90 -18.26 -5.48
CA ARG A 113 -4.61 -18.77 -4.30
C ARG A 113 -3.94 -20.00 -3.72
N THR A 114 -3.93 -20.05 -2.40
CA THR A 114 -3.52 -21.20 -1.62
C THR A 114 -4.58 -21.52 -0.56
N ASP A 115 -4.50 -22.69 0.04
CA ASP A 115 -5.38 -23.03 1.16
C ASP A 115 -4.54 -23.29 2.43
N PRO A 116 -4.12 -22.24 3.11
CA PRO A 116 -3.30 -22.38 4.31
C PRO A 116 -4.08 -22.94 5.51
N PHE A 117 -5.41 -23.01 5.41
CA PHE A 117 -6.28 -23.45 6.50
C PHE A 117 -6.70 -24.92 6.39
N ALA A 118 -6.61 -25.54 5.21
CA ALA A 118 -7.06 -26.92 4.98
C ALA A 118 -6.37 -27.96 5.89
N GLU A 119 -5.08 -27.75 6.15
CA GLU A 119 -4.30 -28.65 7.02
C GLU A 119 -4.48 -28.36 8.52
N ILE A 120 -5.14 -27.24 8.89
CA ILE A 120 -5.36 -26.86 10.30
C ILE A 120 -6.62 -27.54 10.81
N THR A 121 -6.49 -28.80 11.21
CA THR A 121 -7.61 -29.62 11.73
C THR A 121 -7.81 -29.51 13.23
N GLY A 122 -6.81 -28.99 13.97
CA GLY A 122 -6.89 -28.76 15.42
C GLY A 122 -7.65 -27.49 15.77
N GLY A 123 -8.00 -27.34 17.06
CA GLY A 123 -8.75 -26.19 17.57
C GLY A 123 -8.05 -24.85 17.28
N ARG A 124 -8.59 -24.11 16.33
CA ARG A 124 -8.16 -22.72 16.06
C ARG A 124 -8.76 -21.78 17.11
N PRO A 125 -8.12 -20.66 17.43
CA PRO A 125 -8.71 -19.63 18.27
C PRO A 125 -10.12 -19.27 17.80
N ALA A 126 -11.04 -19.01 18.75
CA ALA A 126 -12.40 -18.62 18.42
C ALA A 126 -12.40 -17.19 17.80
N LYS A 127 -13.30 -16.92 16.85
CA LYS A 127 -13.60 -15.57 16.42
C LYS A 127 -14.50 -14.93 17.49
N THR A 128 -14.03 -13.89 18.13
CA THR A 128 -14.70 -13.28 19.28
C THR A 128 -15.56 -12.07 18.91
N VAL A 129 -15.22 -11.38 17.83
CA VAL A 129 -15.94 -10.19 17.38
C VAL A 129 -16.25 -10.31 15.89
N ASP A 130 -17.54 -10.24 15.56
CA ASP A 130 -17.99 -10.24 14.17
C ASP A 130 -17.65 -8.89 13.51
N GLY A 131 -17.22 -8.98 12.24
CA GLY A 131 -16.81 -7.80 11.46
C GLY A 131 -15.34 -7.42 11.63
N ALA A 132 -14.70 -7.72 12.76
CA ALA A 132 -13.27 -7.55 12.90
C ALA A 132 -12.50 -8.59 12.06
N LEU A 133 -11.35 -8.20 11.50
CA LEU A 133 -10.52 -9.05 10.65
C LEU A 133 -9.07 -9.07 11.12
N ASN A 134 -8.48 -10.26 11.14
CA ASN A 134 -7.06 -10.47 11.36
C ASN A 134 -6.43 -11.09 10.12
N ILE A 135 -5.53 -10.36 9.48
CA ILE A 135 -4.86 -10.76 8.24
C ILE A 135 -3.39 -11.00 8.54
N LEU A 136 -2.91 -12.21 8.24
CA LEU A 136 -1.49 -12.51 8.35
C LEU A 136 -0.79 -12.10 7.05
N LEU A 137 0.11 -11.12 7.13
CA LEU A 137 0.96 -10.68 6.04
C LEU A 137 2.32 -11.38 6.17
N VAL A 138 2.71 -12.10 5.13
CA VAL A 138 3.98 -12.83 5.08
C VAL A 138 4.83 -12.32 3.91
N GLY A 139 6.03 -11.84 4.21
CA GLY A 139 7.02 -11.50 3.20
C GLY A 139 8.08 -12.59 3.12
N SER A 140 8.28 -13.18 1.94
CA SER A 140 9.25 -14.24 1.71
C SER A 140 10.46 -13.74 0.95
N ASP A 141 11.65 -14.31 1.27
CA ASP A 141 12.88 -14.08 0.55
C ASP A 141 13.07 -15.05 -0.64
N SER A 142 11.96 -15.54 -1.19
CA SER A 142 12.01 -16.43 -2.35
C SER A 142 13.00 -15.92 -3.41
N ARG A 143 13.89 -16.82 -3.83
CA ARG A 143 14.82 -16.54 -4.91
C ARG A 143 14.33 -17.09 -6.25
N ASP A 144 13.29 -17.88 -6.20
CA ASP A 144 12.62 -18.45 -7.37
C ASP A 144 11.26 -17.77 -7.53
N PRO A 145 11.13 -16.81 -8.45
CA PRO A 145 9.88 -16.10 -8.67
C PRO A 145 8.76 -17.01 -9.21
N ASP A 146 9.13 -18.16 -9.79
CA ASP A 146 8.18 -19.10 -10.40
C ASP A 146 7.73 -20.19 -9.43
N ALA A 147 8.37 -20.28 -8.25
CA ALA A 147 7.97 -21.29 -7.28
C ALA A 147 6.83 -20.79 -6.40
N PRO A 148 5.72 -21.55 -6.27
CA PRO A 148 4.58 -21.17 -5.44
C PRO A 148 4.97 -20.90 -3.99
N VAL A 149 4.39 -19.86 -3.39
CA VAL A 149 4.64 -19.46 -1.98
C VAL A 149 4.25 -20.55 -0.99
N ASP A 150 3.43 -21.52 -1.39
CA ASP A 150 2.96 -22.66 -0.62
C ASP A 150 3.84 -23.90 -0.73
N SER A 151 4.83 -23.89 -1.64
CA SER A 151 5.72 -25.03 -1.79
C SER A 151 6.56 -25.19 -0.52
N LYS A 152 6.88 -26.44 -0.13
CA LYS A 152 7.79 -26.80 0.98
C LYS A 152 9.24 -26.45 0.63
N SER A 153 9.44 -25.28 0.07
CA SER A 153 10.75 -24.76 -0.30
C SER A 153 11.49 -24.30 0.96
N GLN A 154 12.82 -24.30 0.92
CA GLN A 154 13.69 -23.87 2.04
C GLN A 154 13.61 -22.34 2.30
N TRP A 155 12.49 -21.71 1.96
CA TRP A 155 12.29 -20.27 2.09
C TRP A 155 11.95 -19.91 3.52
N ARG A 156 12.30 -18.71 3.90
CA ARG A 156 11.99 -18.17 5.22
C ARG A 156 11.09 -16.97 5.08
N ALA A 157 10.14 -16.88 5.98
CA ALA A 157 9.39 -15.65 6.15
C ALA A 157 10.30 -14.60 6.80
N ASP A 158 10.76 -13.63 6.01
CA ASP A 158 11.57 -12.52 6.54
C ASP A 158 10.72 -11.42 7.17
N THR A 159 9.44 -11.39 6.84
CA THR A 159 8.45 -10.47 7.39
C THR A 159 7.22 -11.26 7.83
N VAL A 160 6.80 -11.06 9.08
CA VAL A 160 5.59 -11.64 9.66
C VAL A 160 4.84 -10.51 10.36
N ILE A 161 3.68 -10.13 9.85
CA ILE A 161 2.86 -9.06 10.41
C ILE A 161 1.42 -9.56 10.56
N VAL A 162 0.84 -9.37 11.74
CA VAL A 162 -0.59 -9.54 11.94
C VAL A 162 -1.24 -8.16 11.81
N MET A 163 -2.08 -7.99 10.79
CA MET A 163 -2.87 -6.78 10.62
C MET A 163 -4.27 -7.04 11.18
N HIS A 164 -4.65 -6.24 12.16
CA HIS A 164 -5.98 -6.22 12.73
C HIS A 164 -6.75 -5.02 12.22
N ILE A 165 -7.94 -5.27 11.68
CA ILE A 165 -8.90 -4.24 11.26
C ILE A 165 -10.10 -4.38 12.20
N PRO A 166 -10.38 -3.38 13.05
CA PRO A 166 -11.55 -3.37 13.92
C PRO A 166 -12.86 -3.49 13.16
N ALA A 167 -13.92 -3.92 13.83
CA ALA A 167 -15.24 -4.09 13.23
C ALA A 167 -15.83 -2.77 12.68
N ASP A 168 -15.40 -1.62 13.16
CA ASP A 168 -15.80 -0.30 12.64
C ASP A 168 -15.06 0.11 11.36
N HIS A 169 -13.99 -0.58 10.98
CA HIS A 169 -13.15 -0.35 9.79
C HIS A 169 -12.57 1.08 9.70
N GLN A 170 -12.33 1.75 10.83
CA GLN A 170 -11.81 3.12 10.84
C GLN A 170 -10.30 3.19 11.01
N ALA A 171 -9.67 2.10 11.46
CA ALA A 171 -8.23 2.00 11.70
C ALA A 171 -7.70 0.62 11.32
N ALA A 172 -6.37 0.48 11.29
CA ALA A 172 -5.73 -0.82 11.28
C ALA A 172 -4.47 -0.81 12.16
N TYR A 173 -4.26 -1.91 12.85
CA TYR A 173 -3.12 -2.15 13.73
C TYR A 173 -2.23 -3.22 13.12
N LEU A 174 -1.01 -2.85 12.73
CA LEU A 174 -0.05 -3.75 12.11
C LEU A 174 1.01 -4.14 13.13
N VAL A 175 0.93 -5.36 13.62
CA VAL A 175 1.84 -5.90 14.63
C VAL A 175 2.90 -6.74 13.95
N SER A 176 4.12 -6.22 13.84
CA SER A 176 5.28 -6.97 13.36
C SER A 176 5.75 -7.96 14.40
N ILE A 177 5.85 -9.23 14.03
CA ILE A 177 6.43 -10.28 14.86
C ILE A 177 7.89 -10.46 14.43
N PRO A 178 8.87 -10.29 15.34
CA PRO A 178 10.27 -10.50 14.98
C PRO A 178 10.48 -11.91 14.43
N ARG A 179 11.06 -12.03 13.22
CA ARG A 179 11.26 -13.32 12.55
C ARG A 179 12.10 -14.31 13.37
N ASP A 180 13.01 -13.79 14.21
CA ASP A 180 13.88 -14.57 15.08
C ASP A 180 13.25 -14.79 16.47
N LEU A 181 11.94 -14.51 16.65
CA LEU A 181 11.21 -14.75 17.90
C LEU A 181 11.17 -16.23 18.21
N TYR A 182 11.65 -16.62 19.43
CA TYR A 182 11.77 -18.00 19.84
C TYR A 182 10.48 -18.54 20.45
N VAL A 183 9.76 -19.35 19.68
CA VAL A 183 8.41 -19.85 20.00
C VAL A 183 8.33 -21.37 19.83
N PRO A 184 7.37 -22.05 20.49
CA PRO A 184 7.01 -23.41 20.11
C PRO A 184 6.45 -23.42 18.69
N ILE A 185 6.97 -24.31 17.84
CA ILE A 185 6.41 -24.56 16.50
C ILE A 185 5.74 -25.93 16.58
N PRO A 186 4.42 -26.04 16.27
CA PRO A 186 3.75 -27.32 16.24
C PRO A 186 4.42 -28.32 15.26
N GLU A 187 4.31 -29.61 15.49
CA GLU A 187 4.92 -30.63 14.63
C GLU A 187 4.34 -30.63 13.20
N SER A 188 3.08 -30.23 13.08
CA SER A 188 2.39 -29.99 11.81
C SER A 188 1.30 -28.94 11.99
N ALA A 189 0.70 -28.47 10.89
CA ALA A 189 -0.41 -27.53 10.93
C ALA A 189 -1.65 -28.10 11.66
N GLY A 190 -1.87 -29.40 11.60
CA GLY A 190 -2.97 -30.08 12.31
C GLY A 190 -2.67 -30.46 13.75
N ALA A 191 -1.45 -30.27 14.22
CA ALA A 191 -1.04 -30.68 15.57
C ALA A 191 -1.40 -29.65 16.64
N ASP A 192 -1.35 -30.10 17.90
CA ASP A 192 -1.57 -29.22 19.07
C ASP A 192 -0.46 -28.18 19.22
N CYS A 193 -0.81 -27.02 19.79
CA CYS A 193 0.09 -25.86 19.93
C CYS A 193 1.39 -26.15 20.72
N GLY A 194 1.39 -27.12 21.60
CA GLY A 194 2.55 -27.51 22.40
C GLY A 194 3.34 -28.72 21.89
N SER A 195 2.95 -29.32 20.76
CA SER A 195 3.48 -30.61 20.31
C SER A 195 4.92 -30.57 19.81
N GLY A 196 5.38 -29.44 19.28
CA GLY A 196 6.65 -29.36 18.60
C GLY A 196 7.77 -28.69 19.39
N LYS A 197 8.91 -28.53 18.74
CA LYS A 197 10.11 -27.92 19.32
C LYS A 197 10.05 -26.40 19.26
N ARG A 198 10.76 -25.76 20.19
CA ARG A 198 10.97 -24.31 20.11
C ARG A 198 12.03 -23.97 19.09
N ALA A 199 11.72 -23.01 18.22
CA ALA A 199 12.64 -22.46 17.23
C ALA A 199 12.25 -21.01 16.90
N LYS A 200 12.99 -20.36 16.01
CA LYS A 200 12.64 -19.05 15.45
C LYS A 200 11.34 -19.16 14.66
N ILE A 201 10.42 -18.22 14.85
CA ILE A 201 9.09 -18.29 14.21
C ILE A 201 9.15 -18.38 12.68
N ASN A 202 10.17 -17.79 12.04
CA ASN A 202 10.37 -17.87 10.59
C ASN A 202 10.68 -19.29 10.10
N ALA A 203 11.13 -20.19 10.97
CA ALA A 203 11.38 -21.57 10.64
C ALA A 203 10.09 -22.37 10.39
N ALA A 204 8.95 -21.92 10.96
CA ALA A 204 7.65 -22.56 10.71
C ALA A 204 7.31 -22.57 9.23
N PHE A 205 7.60 -21.47 8.52
CA PHE A 205 7.39 -21.39 7.08
C PHE A 205 8.27 -22.38 6.31
N ALA A 206 9.55 -22.51 6.69
CA ALA A 206 10.48 -23.46 6.07
C ALA A 206 10.12 -24.93 6.36
N PHE A 207 9.52 -25.22 7.52
CA PHE A 207 9.19 -26.58 7.95
C PHE A 207 7.87 -27.09 7.35
N GLY A 208 6.86 -26.21 7.20
CA GLY A 208 5.52 -26.64 6.78
C GLY A 208 4.75 -25.57 5.98
N GLY A 209 5.46 -24.61 5.36
CA GLY A 209 4.85 -23.58 4.50
C GLY A 209 3.90 -22.65 5.27
N LEU A 210 2.97 -22.05 4.52
CA LEU A 210 1.95 -21.16 5.07
C LEU A 210 1.06 -21.83 6.12
N PRO A 211 0.59 -23.10 5.96
CA PRO A 211 -0.25 -23.73 6.97
C PRO A 211 0.41 -23.78 8.34
N LEU A 212 1.67 -24.21 8.44
CA LEU A 212 2.38 -24.27 9.70
C LEU A 212 2.74 -22.89 10.24
N ALA A 213 3.04 -21.92 9.37
CA ALA A 213 3.27 -20.54 9.78
C ALA A 213 2.02 -19.92 10.41
N VAL A 214 0.84 -20.08 9.79
CA VAL A 214 -0.46 -19.66 10.34
C VAL A 214 -0.70 -20.31 11.69
N ARG A 215 -0.59 -21.66 11.76
CA ARG A 215 -0.79 -22.40 13.00
C ARG A 215 0.12 -21.90 14.11
N THR A 216 1.40 -21.68 13.81
CA THR A 216 2.38 -21.19 14.78
C THR A 216 2.03 -19.79 15.29
N VAL A 217 1.60 -18.89 14.39
CA VAL A 217 1.15 -17.55 14.78
C VAL A 217 -0.11 -17.61 15.65
N GLU A 218 -1.12 -18.40 15.27
CA GLU A 218 -2.34 -18.61 16.08
C GLU A 218 -2.00 -19.18 17.46
N CYS A 219 -1.13 -20.18 17.53
CA CYS A 219 -0.69 -20.76 18.80
C CYS A 219 0.08 -19.80 19.68
N PHE A 220 0.89 -18.92 19.07
CA PHE A 220 1.67 -17.94 19.82
C PHE A 220 0.79 -16.79 20.32
N THR A 221 -0.14 -16.31 19.49
CA THR A 221 -0.90 -15.08 19.76
C THR A 221 -2.25 -15.35 20.43
N ASP A 222 -2.82 -16.53 20.26
CA ASP A 222 -4.22 -16.86 20.56
C ASP A 222 -5.21 -15.94 19.79
N VAL A 223 -4.80 -15.45 18.60
CA VAL A 223 -5.61 -14.65 17.69
C VAL A 223 -5.97 -15.50 16.48
N ARG A 224 -7.27 -15.58 16.15
CA ARG A 224 -7.71 -16.23 14.92
C ARG A 224 -7.28 -15.41 13.71
N ILE A 225 -6.63 -16.06 12.76
CA ILE A 225 -6.29 -15.47 11.46
C ILE A 225 -7.43 -15.74 10.48
N ASP A 226 -8.05 -14.68 9.97
CA ASP A 226 -9.17 -14.78 9.02
C ASP A 226 -8.67 -14.95 7.58
N HIS A 227 -7.61 -14.21 7.22
CA HIS A 227 -7.00 -14.23 5.88
C HIS A 227 -5.47 -14.27 5.94
N VAL A 228 -4.89 -14.75 4.85
CA VAL A 228 -3.44 -14.76 4.66
C VAL A 228 -3.10 -14.06 3.35
N MET A 229 -2.09 -13.21 3.38
CA MET A 229 -1.53 -12.58 2.19
C MET A 229 -0.01 -12.77 2.21
N ALA A 230 0.53 -13.39 1.19
CA ALA A 230 1.96 -13.59 1.03
C ALA A 230 2.46 -12.83 -0.20
N ILE A 231 3.64 -12.24 -0.09
CA ILE A 231 4.32 -11.53 -1.18
C ILE A 231 5.80 -11.91 -1.19
N ASP A 232 6.36 -12.05 -2.39
CA ASP A 232 7.78 -12.24 -2.59
C ASP A 232 8.50 -10.94 -3.01
N PHE A 233 9.82 -11.03 -3.21
CA PHE A 233 10.62 -9.87 -3.62
C PHE A 233 10.30 -9.35 -5.03
N GLY A 234 9.84 -10.23 -5.93
CA GLY A 234 9.42 -9.85 -7.28
C GLY A 234 8.19 -8.98 -7.22
N GLY A 235 7.13 -9.50 -6.62
CA GLY A 235 5.87 -8.81 -6.43
C GLY A 235 5.99 -7.50 -5.63
N PHE A 236 6.84 -7.49 -4.60
CA PHE A 236 7.14 -6.26 -3.87
C PHE A 236 7.63 -5.13 -4.80
N LYS A 237 8.57 -5.43 -5.71
CA LYS A 237 9.10 -4.45 -6.66
C LYS A 237 8.02 -3.98 -7.63
N GLU A 238 7.29 -4.91 -8.21
CA GLU A 238 6.25 -4.62 -9.21
C GLU A 238 5.14 -3.72 -8.65
N VAL A 239 4.68 -3.99 -7.42
CA VAL A 239 3.67 -3.17 -6.74
C VAL A 239 4.19 -1.75 -6.48
N THR A 240 5.45 -1.63 -6.04
CA THR A 240 6.08 -0.33 -5.78
C THR A 240 6.22 0.48 -7.07
N ASP A 241 6.71 -0.15 -8.15
CA ASP A 241 6.93 0.48 -9.46
C ASP A 241 5.61 0.91 -10.11
N ALA A 242 4.52 0.14 -9.94
CA ALA A 242 3.19 0.48 -10.45
C ALA A 242 2.64 1.77 -9.83
N LEU A 243 3.01 2.10 -8.60
CA LEU A 243 2.69 3.37 -7.95
C LEU A 243 3.62 4.52 -8.39
N GLY A 244 4.68 4.19 -9.14
CA GLY A 244 5.73 5.15 -9.53
C GLY A 244 6.72 5.42 -8.41
N GLY A 245 6.99 4.42 -7.56
CA GLY A 245 7.90 4.52 -6.42
C GLY A 245 7.26 5.09 -5.15
N VAL A 246 8.01 5.08 -4.06
CA VAL A 246 7.63 5.58 -2.74
C VAL A 246 8.68 6.54 -2.18
N ASP A 247 8.25 7.47 -1.33
CA ASP A 247 9.15 8.39 -0.64
C ASP A 247 9.42 7.86 0.77
N LEU A 248 10.68 7.51 1.06
CA LEU A 248 11.10 6.95 2.34
C LEU A 248 12.11 7.85 3.04
N LYS A 249 12.00 7.94 4.36
CA LYS A 249 12.92 8.71 5.20
C LYS A 249 14.13 7.87 5.56
N VAL A 250 15.31 8.33 5.15
CA VAL A 250 16.60 7.75 5.49
C VAL A 250 17.17 8.47 6.69
N GLU A 251 17.34 7.79 7.83
CA GLU A 251 17.78 8.43 9.09
C GLU A 251 19.23 8.88 9.04
N ARG A 252 20.07 8.15 8.32
CA ARG A 252 21.50 8.45 8.12
C ARG A 252 21.99 7.93 6.79
N THR A 253 22.97 8.61 6.21
CA THR A 253 23.61 8.15 4.97
C THR A 253 24.32 6.82 5.20
N ILE A 254 23.98 5.81 4.37
CA ILE A 254 24.59 4.48 4.38
C ILE A 254 24.87 4.01 2.94
N THR A 255 25.84 3.10 2.80
CA THR A 255 26.02 2.32 1.58
C THR A 255 25.44 0.93 1.81
N SER A 256 24.61 0.47 0.88
CA SER A 256 24.01 -0.86 0.92
C SER A 256 25.08 -1.95 0.92
N ILE A 257 24.82 -3.04 1.64
CA ILE A 257 25.63 -4.26 1.57
C ILE A 257 25.21 -5.19 0.41
N HIS A 258 24.14 -4.85 -0.28
CA HIS A 258 23.63 -5.61 -1.43
C HIS A 258 24.07 -4.95 -2.73
N LYS A 259 24.38 -5.76 -3.74
CA LYS A 259 24.67 -5.24 -5.09
C LYS A 259 23.44 -4.50 -5.63
N PRO A 260 23.61 -3.35 -6.32
CA PRO A 260 24.87 -2.77 -6.79
C PRO A 260 25.56 -1.83 -5.78
N TYR A 261 25.32 -1.98 -4.45
CA TYR A 261 25.91 -1.17 -3.37
C TYR A 261 25.47 0.31 -3.42
N ARG A 262 24.16 0.51 -3.52
CA ARG A 262 23.55 1.86 -3.56
C ARG A 262 23.90 2.67 -2.32
N THR A 263 24.04 3.97 -2.49
CA THR A 263 24.16 4.90 -1.37
C THR A 263 22.81 5.54 -1.12
N PHE A 264 22.27 5.36 0.09
CA PHE A 264 21.05 6.01 0.56
C PHE A 264 21.46 7.23 1.38
N THR A 265 21.06 8.43 0.94
CA THR A 265 21.45 9.68 1.58
C THR A 265 20.43 10.07 2.65
N LYS A 266 20.92 10.58 3.80
CA LYS A 266 20.04 11.08 4.87
C LYS A 266 19.01 12.07 4.34
N GLY A 267 17.76 11.91 4.73
CA GLY A 267 16.62 12.72 4.29
C GLY A 267 15.57 11.88 3.57
N THR A 268 14.62 12.51 2.91
CA THR A 268 13.61 11.84 2.10
C THR A 268 14.19 11.45 0.75
N ASN A 269 14.10 10.17 0.41
CA ASN A 269 14.54 9.62 -0.87
C ASN A 269 13.33 9.05 -1.59
N HIS A 270 13.17 9.43 -2.86
CA HIS A 270 12.24 8.74 -3.75
C HIS A 270 12.90 7.45 -4.22
N MET A 271 12.24 6.32 -4.01
CA MET A 271 12.80 5.00 -4.28
C MET A 271 11.87 4.20 -5.20
N ASP A 272 12.42 3.64 -6.26
CA ASP A 272 11.75 2.61 -7.06
C ASP A 272 11.65 1.28 -6.28
N GLY A 273 11.01 0.26 -6.88
CA GLY A 273 10.82 -1.01 -6.20
C GLY A 273 12.13 -1.73 -5.86
N ALA A 274 13.17 -1.61 -6.69
CA ALA A 274 14.46 -2.22 -6.42
C ALA A 274 15.25 -1.48 -5.34
N GLU A 275 15.15 -0.17 -5.30
CA GLU A 275 15.77 0.69 -4.27
C GLU A 275 15.05 0.53 -2.93
N ALA A 276 13.73 0.55 -2.93
CA ALA A 276 12.92 0.33 -1.74
C ALA A 276 13.17 -1.05 -1.13
N LEU A 277 13.23 -2.11 -1.96
CA LEU A 277 13.56 -3.46 -1.51
C LEU A 277 14.96 -3.53 -0.90
N ASP A 278 15.93 -2.88 -1.52
CA ASP A 278 17.29 -2.82 -0.99
C ASP A 278 17.31 -2.09 0.37
N TRP A 279 16.61 -0.95 0.47
CA TRP A 279 16.51 -0.17 1.71
C TRP A 279 15.88 -0.96 2.87
N ILE A 280 14.71 -1.56 2.67
CA ILE A 280 14.01 -2.28 3.75
C ILE A 280 14.73 -3.55 4.21
N ARG A 281 15.76 -4.00 3.49
CA ARG A 281 16.60 -5.15 3.86
C ARG A 281 17.84 -4.75 4.65
N GLN A 282 18.14 -3.43 4.74
CA GLN A 282 19.32 -2.96 5.48
C GLN A 282 19.15 -3.21 6.98
N ARG A 283 20.17 -3.81 7.63
CA ARG A 283 20.19 -4.11 9.06
C ARG A 283 21.54 -3.97 9.70
N LYS A 284 22.62 -4.44 9.03
CA LYS A 284 23.97 -4.51 9.61
C LYS A 284 24.60 -3.14 9.85
N GLN A 285 24.12 -2.11 9.16
CA GLN A 285 24.60 -0.74 9.31
C GLN A 285 23.93 -0.01 10.48
N PHE A 286 22.92 -0.63 11.11
CA PHE A 286 22.16 -0.07 12.21
C PHE A 286 22.44 -0.83 13.51
N PRO A 287 22.66 -0.13 14.64
CA PRO A 287 22.92 -0.77 15.94
C PRO A 287 21.78 -1.71 16.37
N GLU A 288 20.53 -1.37 16.02
CA GLU A 288 19.34 -2.12 16.35
C GLU A 288 19.17 -3.39 15.48
N GLY A 289 19.98 -3.56 14.44
CA GLY A 289 20.00 -4.75 13.61
C GLY A 289 18.64 -5.07 12.96
N ASP A 290 18.03 -6.19 13.35
CA ASP A 290 16.76 -6.64 12.79
C ASP A 290 15.57 -5.74 13.17
N PHE A 291 15.62 -5.06 14.29
CA PHE A 291 14.59 -4.08 14.67
C PHE A 291 14.59 -2.86 13.78
N ALA A 292 15.77 -2.39 13.32
CA ALA A 292 15.83 -1.33 12.31
C ALA A 292 15.19 -1.78 10.99
N ARG A 293 15.44 -3.01 10.56
CA ARG A 293 14.80 -3.58 9.37
C ARG A 293 13.26 -3.60 9.51
N MET A 294 12.73 -4.06 10.63
CA MET A 294 11.28 -4.04 10.87
C MET A 294 10.71 -2.63 10.82
N ARG A 295 11.41 -1.64 11.36
CA ARG A 295 11.02 -0.22 11.29
C ARG A 295 10.96 0.28 9.85
N HIS A 296 11.99 -0.01 9.04
CA HIS A 296 12.00 0.34 7.61
C HIS A 296 10.85 -0.33 6.83
N GLN A 297 10.51 -1.59 7.16
CA GLN A 297 9.37 -2.28 6.56
C GLN A 297 8.03 -1.61 6.94
N GLN A 298 7.87 -1.17 8.19
CA GLN A 298 6.67 -0.45 8.64
C GLN A 298 6.55 0.91 7.97
N GLU A 299 7.65 1.66 7.84
CA GLU A 299 7.69 2.94 7.11
C GLU A 299 7.35 2.77 5.64
N PHE A 300 7.89 1.72 5.00
CA PHE A 300 7.55 1.39 3.63
C PHE A 300 6.05 1.10 3.46
N LEU A 301 5.47 0.25 4.30
CA LEU A 301 4.03 -0.06 4.23
C LEU A 301 3.18 1.20 4.40
N ARG A 302 3.55 2.09 5.31
CA ARG A 302 2.88 3.39 5.48
C ARG A 302 2.96 4.21 4.20
N ALA A 303 4.16 4.39 3.65
CA ALA A 303 4.38 5.17 2.43
C ALA A 303 3.64 4.58 1.22
N LEU A 304 3.63 3.24 1.11
CA LEU A 304 2.90 2.52 0.05
C LEU A 304 1.39 2.78 0.16
N MET A 305 0.82 2.66 1.36
CA MET A 305 -0.61 2.90 1.60
C MET A 305 -0.99 4.36 1.32
N ASP A 306 -0.17 5.32 1.76
CA ASP A 306 -0.40 6.74 1.49
C ASP A 306 -0.35 7.04 -0.01
N LYS A 307 0.62 6.44 -0.72
CA LYS A 307 0.75 6.61 -2.17
C LYS A 307 -0.43 5.98 -2.91
N ALA A 308 -0.84 4.77 -2.54
CA ALA A 308 -2.00 4.08 -3.11
C ALA A 308 -3.30 4.87 -2.88
N ALA A 309 -3.47 5.45 -1.69
CA ALA A 309 -4.64 6.24 -1.33
C ALA A 309 -4.58 7.70 -1.80
N SER A 310 -3.49 8.12 -2.43
CA SER A 310 -3.32 9.49 -2.91
C SER A 310 -4.29 9.84 -4.05
N SER A 311 -4.65 11.12 -4.14
CA SER A 311 -5.47 11.62 -5.26
C SER A 311 -4.80 11.38 -6.62
N GLY A 312 -3.45 11.40 -6.67
CA GLY A 312 -2.68 11.12 -7.89
C GLY A 312 -2.83 9.69 -8.39
N THR A 313 -3.15 8.72 -7.52
CA THR A 313 -3.45 7.33 -7.88
C THR A 313 -4.95 7.14 -8.11
N LEU A 314 -5.79 7.54 -7.14
CA LEU A 314 -7.23 7.30 -7.18
C LEU A 314 -7.95 8.06 -8.30
N ALA A 315 -7.53 9.29 -8.61
CA ALA A 315 -8.12 10.09 -9.69
C ALA A 315 -7.60 9.72 -11.09
N ASN A 316 -6.60 8.84 -11.19
CA ASN A 316 -6.06 8.38 -12.46
C ASN A 316 -6.46 6.92 -12.71
N PRO A 317 -7.49 6.65 -13.57
CA PRO A 317 -7.98 5.28 -13.79
C PRO A 317 -6.90 4.31 -14.30
N LYS A 318 -5.96 4.80 -15.11
CA LYS A 318 -4.86 3.97 -15.61
C LYS A 318 -3.91 3.55 -14.46
N LYS A 319 -3.44 4.52 -13.65
CA LYS A 319 -2.57 4.22 -12.51
C LYS A 319 -3.25 3.28 -11.51
N LEU A 320 -4.52 3.53 -11.20
CA LEU A 320 -5.28 2.68 -10.30
C LEU A 320 -5.40 1.24 -10.84
N ASN A 321 -5.74 1.09 -12.13
CA ASN A 321 -5.82 -0.21 -12.78
C ASN A 321 -4.46 -0.92 -12.78
N ASP A 322 -3.37 -0.23 -13.15
CA ASP A 322 -2.03 -0.81 -13.19
C ASP A 322 -1.58 -1.25 -11.79
N PHE A 323 -1.84 -0.44 -10.76
CA PHE A 323 -1.58 -0.79 -9.37
C PHE A 323 -2.39 -2.01 -8.92
N LEU A 324 -3.71 -2.03 -9.14
CA LEU A 324 -4.55 -3.16 -8.76
C LEU A 324 -4.11 -4.46 -9.44
N LYS A 325 -3.77 -4.42 -10.73
CA LYS A 325 -3.23 -5.58 -11.45
C LYS A 325 -1.89 -6.04 -10.91
N SER A 326 -0.98 -5.11 -10.60
CA SER A 326 0.30 -5.46 -10.01
C SER A 326 0.13 -6.09 -8.62
N VAL A 327 -0.80 -5.60 -7.80
CA VAL A 327 -1.12 -6.21 -6.50
C VAL A 327 -1.66 -7.62 -6.70
N THR A 328 -2.65 -7.81 -7.59
CA THR A 328 -3.26 -9.14 -7.79
C THR A 328 -2.30 -10.16 -8.40
N ALA A 329 -1.35 -9.72 -9.21
CA ALA A 329 -0.31 -10.58 -9.76
C ALA A 329 0.82 -10.91 -8.75
N ALA A 330 1.07 -10.00 -7.79
CA ALA A 330 2.20 -10.06 -6.88
C ALA A 330 1.90 -10.81 -5.58
N VAL A 331 0.63 -10.99 -5.22
CA VAL A 331 0.23 -11.57 -3.93
C VAL A 331 -0.40 -12.94 -4.11
N THR A 332 -0.05 -13.86 -3.19
CA THR A 332 -0.78 -15.11 -3.00
C THR A 332 -1.68 -14.97 -1.77
N VAL A 333 -2.95 -15.33 -1.90
CA VAL A 333 -3.95 -15.17 -0.84
C VAL A 333 -4.64 -16.50 -0.53
N ASP A 334 -5.35 -16.57 0.60
CA ASP A 334 -6.18 -17.72 0.93
C ASP A 334 -7.41 -17.83 -0.01
N GLN A 335 -8.06 -19.02 0.01
CA GLN A 335 -9.25 -19.31 -0.81
C GLN A 335 -10.42 -18.37 -0.53
N GLY A 336 -10.60 -17.96 0.73
CA GLY A 336 -11.69 -17.10 1.19
C GLY A 336 -11.48 -15.60 0.92
N PHE A 337 -10.29 -15.20 0.47
CA PHE A 337 -9.98 -13.79 0.24
C PHE A 337 -10.76 -13.22 -0.95
N SER A 338 -11.38 -12.07 -0.77
CA SER A 338 -12.16 -11.37 -1.80
C SER A 338 -11.67 -9.93 -1.96
N VAL A 339 -11.27 -9.56 -3.19
CA VAL A 339 -10.84 -8.19 -3.51
C VAL A 339 -11.93 -7.18 -3.21
N THR A 340 -13.19 -7.53 -3.49
CA THR A 340 -14.33 -6.64 -3.25
C THR A 340 -14.56 -6.41 -1.76
N ASP A 341 -14.47 -7.46 -0.95
CA ASP A 341 -14.65 -7.35 0.49
C ASP A 341 -13.50 -6.55 1.11
N MET A 342 -12.27 -6.80 0.66
CA MET A 342 -11.11 -6.03 1.11
C MET A 342 -11.20 -4.54 0.69
N ALA A 343 -11.71 -4.24 -0.50
CA ALA A 343 -11.93 -2.85 -0.92
C ALA A 343 -12.92 -2.11 0.01
N VAL A 344 -13.93 -2.81 0.51
CA VAL A 344 -14.86 -2.28 1.52
C VAL A 344 -14.16 -2.10 2.87
N GLN A 345 -13.38 -3.09 3.32
CA GLN A 345 -12.64 -3.06 4.58
C GLN A 345 -11.58 -1.94 4.60
N PHE A 346 -10.87 -1.76 3.48
CA PHE A 346 -9.77 -0.79 3.40
C PHE A 346 -10.21 0.62 2.97
N ARG A 347 -11.49 0.84 2.62
CA ARG A 347 -11.96 2.14 2.06
C ARG A 347 -11.63 3.37 2.91
N ASN A 348 -11.59 3.21 4.24
CA ASN A 348 -11.31 4.29 5.19
C ASN A 348 -9.85 4.33 5.64
N LEU A 349 -9.05 3.29 5.31
CA LEU A 349 -7.68 3.20 5.78
C LEU A 349 -6.77 4.17 4.99
N ARG A 350 -6.02 4.97 5.72
CA ARG A 350 -5.00 5.90 5.24
C ARG A 350 -3.81 5.79 6.19
N GLY A 351 -2.63 6.23 5.79
CA GLY A 351 -1.43 6.12 6.63
C GLY A 351 -1.59 6.70 8.04
N GLN A 352 -2.39 7.75 8.20
CA GLN A 352 -2.72 8.33 9.51
C GLN A 352 -3.57 7.42 10.41
N ASN A 353 -4.35 6.49 9.82
CA ASN A 353 -5.19 5.55 10.55
C ASN A 353 -4.50 4.18 10.74
N LEU A 354 -3.23 4.08 10.33
CA LEU A 354 -2.42 2.88 10.51
C LEU A 354 -1.53 3.04 11.73
N THR A 355 -1.67 2.12 12.68
CA THR A 355 -0.79 2.04 13.84
C THR A 355 0.16 0.86 13.69
N PHE A 356 1.45 1.15 13.62
CA PHE A 356 2.49 0.13 13.51
C PHE A 356 3.06 -0.17 14.89
N LEU A 357 3.13 -1.45 15.21
CA LEU A 357 3.57 -1.99 16.49
C LEU A 357 4.57 -3.12 16.26
N THR A 358 5.38 -3.40 17.24
CA THR A 358 6.19 -4.61 17.31
C THR A 358 5.67 -5.47 18.44
N SER A 359 5.55 -6.78 18.21
CA SER A 359 5.18 -7.75 19.27
C SER A 359 6.09 -7.56 20.48
N PRO A 360 5.54 -7.38 21.68
CA PRO A 360 6.33 -7.14 22.89
C PRO A 360 7.39 -8.21 23.10
N ASN A 361 8.62 -7.76 23.31
CA ASN A 361 9.77 -8.64 23.48
C ASN A 361 10.76 -8.07 24.50
N SER A 362 11.59 -8.93 25.05
CA SER A 362 12.65 -8.59 26.02
C SER A 362 14.02 -8.39 25.35
N GLY A 363 14.04 -8.32 24.02
CA GLY A 363 15.27 -8.16 23.23
C GLY A 363 15.86 -9.49 22.77
N SER A 364 17.13 -9.43 22.34
CA SER A 364 17.86 -10.59 21.81
C SER A 364 18.55 -11.36 22.93
N ASP A 365 18.60 -12.69 22.78
CA ASP A 365 19.31 -13.62 23.64
C ASP A 365 20.01 -14.70 22.80
N THR A 366 20.86 -15.51 23.42
CA THR A 366 21.51 -16.65 22.78
C THR A 366 21.03 -17.95 23.41
N ILE A 367 20.25 -18.72 22.66
CA ILE A 367 19.72 -20.01 23.11
C ILE A 367 20.29 -21.11 22.20
N ASN A 368 20.92 -22.12 22.79
CA ASN A 368 21.58 -23.23 22.05
C ASN A 368 22.60 -22.77 20.99
N GLY A 369 23.29 -21.64 21.25
CA GLY A 369 24.28 -21.06 20.32
C GLY A 369 23.66 -20.23 19.18
N GLU A 370 22.34 -20.08 19.13
CA GLU A 370 21.65 -19.24 18.15
C GLU A 370 21.18 -17.92 18.79
N SER A 371 21.41 -16.82 18.07
CA SER A 371 20.82 -15.53 18.43
C SER A 371 19.32 -15.55 18.13
N VAL A 372 18.50 -15.32 19.15
CA VAL A 372 17.03 -15.32 19.07
C VAL A 372 16.47 -14.05 19.71
N VAL A 373 15.20 -13.76 19.43
CA VAL A 373 14.42 -12.74 20.14
C VAL A 373 13.53 -13.45 21.16
N VAL A 374 13.48 -12.94 22.38
CA VAL A 374 12.66 -13.49 23.47
C VAL A 374 11.40 -12.65 23.65
N SER A 375 10.24 -13.30 23.65
CA SER A 375 8.95 -12.62 23.87
C SER A 375 8.85 -12.12 25.33
N ASP A 376 8.41 -10.87 25.53
CA ASP A 376 7.77 -10.45 26.77
C ASP A 376 6.35 -11.03 26.79
N ARG A 377 6.25 -12.28 27.26
CA ARG A 377 5.03 -13.10 27.10
C ARG A 377 3.79 -12.46 27.72
N GLU A 378 3.95 -11.82 28.86
CA GLU A 378 2.83 -11.18 29.56
C GLU A 378 2.27 -10.00 28.76
N LYS A 379 3.14 -9.08 28.35
CA LYS A 379 2.72 -7.92 27.54
C LYS A 379 2.25 -8.33 26.13
N ALA A 380 2.88 -9.34 25.53
CA ALA A 380 2.47 -9.85 24.24
C ALA A 380 1.06 -10.42 24.31
N LEU A 381 0.75 -11.28 25.30
CA LEU A 381 -0.59 -11.81 25.48
C LEU A 381 -1.62 -10.72 25.79
N ALA A 382 -1.27 -9.71 26.59
CA ALA A 382 -2.18 -8.59 26.85
C ALA A 382 -2.55 -7.86 25.56
N MET A 383 -1.57 -7.59 24.69
CA MET A 383 -1.79 -6.98 23.37
C MET A 383 -2.67 -7.86 22.46
N TYR A 384 -2.36 -9.15 22.37
CA TYR A 384 -3.11 -10.06 21.49
C TYR A 384 -4.53 -10.33 22.00
N ARG A 385 -4.76 -10.33 23.31
CA ARG A 385 -6.12 -10.34 23.88
C ARG A 385 -6.90 -9.09 23.52
N ALA A 386 -6.28 -7.91 23.53
CA ALA A 386 -6.92 -6.69 23.07
C ALA A 386 -7.24 -6.76 21.57
N MET A 387 -6.39 -7.41 20.77
CA MET A 387 -6.66 -7.66 19.35
C MET A 387 -7.87 -8.60 19.16
N SER A 388 -7.90 -9.74 19.85
CA SER A 388 -9.04 -10.67 19.80
C SER A 388 -10.34 -10.03 20.29
N ALA A 389 -10.28 -9.15 21.29
CA ALA A 389 -11.44 -8.47 21.86
C ALA A 389 -11.83 -7.17 21.11
N ASP A 390 -11.15 -6.83 20.02
CA ASP A 390 -11.37 -5.60 19.24
C ASP A 390 -11.21 -4.29 20.06
N THR A 391 -10.26 -4.30 21.01
CA THR A 391 -9.95 -3.18 21.92
C THR A 391 -8.53 -2.64 21.74
N MET A 392 -7.95 -2.80 20.55
CA MET A 392 -6.59 -2.35 20.26
C MET A 392 -6.42 -0.84 20.43
N ALA A 393 -7.45 -0.04 20.18
CA ALA A 393 -7.41 1.41 20.39
C ALA A 393 -7.09 1.77 21.84
N ASP A 394 -7.76 1.12 22.81
CA ASP A 394 -7.53 1.34 24.24
C ASP A 394 -6.16 0.81 24.67
N TRP A 395 -5.78 -0.34 24.14
CA TRP A 395 -4.46 -0.90 24.42
C TRP A 395 -3.33 0.03 23.96
N VAL A 396 -3.40 0.57 22.73
CA VAL A 396 -2.41 1.52 22.19
C VAL A 396 -2.39 2.81 22.98
N LYS A 397 -3.55 3.32 23.42
CA LYS A 397 -3.63 4.51 24.28
C LYS A 397 -2.94 4.31 25.61
N ALA A 398 -3.06 3.11 26.21
CA ALA A 398 -2.38 2.74 27.44
C ALA A 398 -0.89 2.39 27.24
N ASN A 399 -0.51 1.96 26.05
CA ASN A 399 0.84 1.54 25.69
C ASN A 399 1.28 2.23 24.38
N PRO A 400 1.48 3.55 24.38
CA PRO A 400 1.83 4.27 23.17
C PRO A 400 3.13 3.70 22.58
N PRO A 401 3.20 3.52 21.24
CA PRO A 401 4.42 3.11 20.59
C PRO A 401 5.52 4.11 20.97
N LYS A 402 6.68 3.60 21.36
CA LYS A 402 7.83 4.48 21.64
C LYS A 402 8.16 5.20 20.34
N ASN A 403 7.96 6.52 20.31
CA ASN A 403 8.40 7.34 19.20
C ASN A 403 9.90 7.12 19.04
N THR A 404 10.28 6.44 17.96
CA THR A 404 11.68 6.29 17.55
C THR A 404 12.11 7.48 16.70
N ASP A 405 11.45 8.63 16.85
CA ASP A 405 11.95 9.90 16.33
C ASP A 405 13.18 10.24 17.18
N GLY A 406 14.35 9.87 16.64
CA GLY A 406 15.62 9.97 17.31
C GLY A 406 15.89 11.38 17.79
N GLY A 407 16.32 11.45 19.04
CA GLY A 407 17.10 12.55 19.54
C GLY A 407 18.48 12.56 18.86
#